data_39b5258b6f06e1af3c0b183db3733ce5
#
_entry.id   39b5258b6f06e1af3c0b183db3733ce5
#
_cell.length_a   1.000
_cell.length_b   1.000
_cell.length_c   1.000
_cell.angle_alpha   90.00
_cell.angle_beta   90.00
_cell.angle_gamma   90.00
#
_symmetry.space_group_name_H-M   'P 1'
#
loop_
_entity.id
_entity.type
_entity.pdbx_description
1 polymer ?
#
loop_
_entity_poly.entity_id
_entity_poly.type
_entity_poly.pdbx_seq_one_letter_code
_entity_poly.pdbx_strand_id
1 'polypeptide(L)'
;MPHAPDFNRGVPPVLLHELPARAAACWPGHQALTVEGRHWSYADLQSQIERCAAGLLALGLERGARVAVFLEKRVETVAASFAAPAAGGVLVPVNPLLKAAQVAHILQDAQAQVLVTSAARLAALAPVLADCPGLRHVVLCDGSAQAVADALPARLALHDWREVLASQPTGLPALLDTDVAVIFYTSGSTGQPKGVVLSHRNLVAGATSVAGYLHNRADDTLLAVLPLSFDAGFSQLTTAFLVGARVVLLNYLLPRDVLQAMLRERVTGLTAVPPLYMQLAALDWPAGAAQHLRYWANTGGRMPRATLQRLRDLAPAALPYLMYGLTEAFRSTYLPPDEVDRRPDSIGRAIPNAEVRVLREDGSECAVDEPGELVHRGPLVALGYWRRPEETAHRFKPWPPALLPAGGDWRAPERAVYSGDTVRRDADGFLYFVGRRDEMIKTSGYRVSPTEVEEVLYASGLVAEALVHAVPHEALGSAICAALLASPTASGQGDEDSAALLAHCREHLPAFMLPKILNWVSQPLPRSPNGKLDRQRWILEYGSIRHIPR
;
A
#
# COMPACT_ATOMS: atom_id res chain seq x y z
N MET A 1 14.65 10.32 -29.23
CA MET A 1 15.07 10.05 -27.85
C MET A 1 14.11 10.81 -26.93
N PRO A 2 13.35 10.14 -26.05
CA PRO A 2 12.51 10.83 -25.10
C PRO A 2 13.41 11.63 -24.14
N HIS A 3 13.11 12.92 -23.96
CA HIS A 3 13.81 13.77 -23.03
C HIS A 3 13.75 13.17 -21.62
N ALA A 4 14.90 12.87 -21.02
CA ALA A 4 14.99 12.63 -19.60
C ALA A 4 14.35 13.82 -18.86
N PRO A 5 13.65 13.60 -17.72
CA PRO A 5 13.13 14.72 -16.93
C PRO A 5 14.26 15.72 -16.67
N ASP A 6 13.97 17.00 -16.91
CA ASP A 6 14.94 18.06 -16.73
C ASP A 6 15.21 18.28 -15.24
N PHE A 7 16.14 17.49 -14.69
CA PHE A 7 16.59 17.59 -13.29
C PHE A 7 17.46 18.84 -13.03
N ASN A 8 17.64 19.72 -14.01
CA ASN A 8 18.62 20.79 -14.00
C ASN A 8 18.20 22.05 -13.22
N ARG A 9 17.10 22.02 -12.46
CA ARG A 9 16.65 23.16 -11.66
C ARG A 9 16.84 22.91 -10.17
N GLY A 10 18.04 23.24 -9.65
CA GLY A 10 18.35 23.19 -8.23
C GLY A 10 18.87 21.85 -7.70
N VAL A 11 19.16 21.77 -6.39
CA VAL A 11 19.63 20.56 -5.71
C VAL A 11 18.53 19.49 -5.74
N PRO A 12 18.84 18.23 -6.12
CA PRO A 12 17.84 17.16 -6.10
C PRO A 12 17.35 16.92 -4.66
N PRO A 13 16.05 16.58 -4.47
CA PRO A 13 15.52 16.30 -3.15
C PRO A 13 16.17 15.03 -2.59
N VAL A 14 16.51 15.07 -1.31
CA VAL A 14 17.05 13.92 -0.56
C VAL A 14 16.09 13.50 0.56
N LEU A 15 15.22 14.41 1.02
CA LEU A 15 14.22 14.19 2.04
C LEU A 15 12.82 14.17 1.41
N LEU A 16 11.92 13.36 1.99
CA LEU A 16 10.58 13.18 1.46
C LEU A 16 9.80 14.49 1.29
N HIS A 17 9.86 15.36 2.29
CA HIS A 17 9.14 16.64 2.29
C HIS A 17 9.76 17.67 1.33
N GLU A 18 10.97 17.45 0.85
CA GLU A 18 11.59 18.29 -0.18
C GLU A 18 10.99 18.09 -1.58
N LEU A 19 10.26 16.97 -1.80
CA LEU A 19 9.56 16.75 -3.07
C LEU A 19 8.56 17.88 -3.38
N PRO A 20 7.53 18.14 -2.54
CA PRO A 20 6.62 19.25 -2.75
C PRO A 20 7.30 20.62 -2.57
N ALA A 21 8.27 20.76 -1.67
CA ALA A 21 8.99 22.02 -1.45
C ALA A 21 9.75 22.48 -2.70
N ARG A 22 10.46 21.56 -3.35
CA ARG A 22 11.15 21.83 -4.61
C ARG A 22 10.15 22.16 -5.74
N ALA A 23 9.05 21.42 -5.83
CA ALA A 23 8.02 21.74 -6.82
C ALA A 23 7.43 23.14 -6.60
N ALA A 24 7.21 23.54 -5.34
CA ALA A 24 6.77 24.89 -4.99
C ALA A 24 7.80 25.97 -5.36
N ALA A 25 9.08 25.70 -5.18
CA ALA A 25 10.16 26.61 -5.56
C ALA A 25 10.27 26.76 -7.09
N CYS A 26 10.09 25.66 -7.84
CA CYS A 26 10.22 25.66 -9.30
C CYS A 26 8.95 26.14 -10.02
N TRP A 27 7.78 25.77 -9.49
CA TRP A 27 6.47 25.99 -10.13
C TRP A 27 5.38 26.40 -9.11
N PRO A 28 5.56 27.51 -8.38
CA PRO A 28 4.67 27.91 -7.28
C PRO A 28 3.21 27.99 -7.66
N GLY A 29 2.91 28.47 -8.89
CA GLY A 29 1.56 28.64 -9.40
C GLY A 29 0.96 27.40 -10.10
N HIS A 30 1.75 26.33 -10.33
CA HIS A 30 1.20 25.10 -10.88
C HIS A 30 0.23 24.45 -9.89
N GLN A 31 -0.82 23.82 -10.42
CA GLN A 31 -1.75 23.05 -9.60
C GLN A 31 -1.04 21.80 -9.08
N ALA A 32 -0.92 21.68 -7.77
CA ALA A 32 -0.39 20.50 -7.10
C ALA A 32 -1.47 19.44 -6.88
N LEU A 33 -2.62 19.88 -6.36
CA LEU A 33 -3.74 19.00 -6.01
C LEU A 33 -5.05 19.51 -6.58
N THR A 34 -5.93 18.55 -6.91
CA THR A 34 -7.36 18.79 -7.13
C THR A 34 -8.15 17.81 -6.28
N VAL A 35 -9.08 18.32 -5.45
CA VAL A 35 -9.95 17.52 -4.58
C VAL A 35 -11.35 18.09 -4.70
N GLU A 36 -12.33 17.28 -5.13
CA GLU A 36 -13.74 17.69 -5.27
C GLU A 36 -13.94 19.01 -6.02
N GLY A 37 -13.16 19.20 -7.10
CA GLY A 37 -13.20 20.40 -7.93
C GLY A 37 -12.48 21.63 -7.36
N ARG A 38 -11.92 21.56 -6.15
CA ARG A 38 -11.06 22.61 -5.58
C ARG A 38 -9.60 22.35 -5.97
N HIS A 39 -8.89 23.43 -6.23
CA HIS A 39 -7.48 23.37 -6.65
C HIS A 39 -6.59 24.02 -5.61
N TRP A 40 -5.43 23.41 -5.41
CA TRP A 40 -4.33 23.95 -4.60
C TRP A 40 -3.10 24.07 -5.48
N SER A 41 -2.47 25.24 -5.48
CA SER A 41 -1.16 25.41 -6.10
C SER A 41 -0.07 24.73 -5.28
N TYR A 42 1.11 24.55 -5.85
CA TYR A 42 2.26 24.07 -5.09
C TYR A 42 2.65 25.03 -3.95
N ALA A 43 2.49 26.35 -4.15
CA ALA A 43 2.69 27.34 -3.09
C ALA A 43 1.71 27.16 -1.93
N ASP A 44 0.40 26.94 -2.24
CA ASP A 44 -0.63 26.70 -1.21
C ASP A 44 -0.35 25.41 -0.44
N LEU A 45 -0.03 24.33 -1.15
CA LEU A 45 0.28 23.03 -0.53
C LEU A 45 1.51 23.13 0.37
N GLN A 46 2.59 23.75 -0.13
CA GLN A 46 3.82 23.91 0.64
C GLN A 46 3.59 24.74 1.90
N SER A 47 2.84 25.84 1.80
CA SER A 47 2.46 26.66 2.96
C SER A 47 1.68 25.84 4.01
N GLN A 48 0.77 24.96 3.58
CA GLN A 48 0.06 24.07 4.53
C GLN A 48 0.99 23.05 5.17
N ILE A 49 1.92 22.46 4.40
CA ILE A 49 2.91 21.50 4.94
C ILE A 49 3.78 22.16 5.99
N GLU A 50 4.32 23.35 5.70
CA GLU A 50 5.19 24.09 6.62
C GLU A 50 4.49 24.49 7.90
N ARG A 51 3.26 25.02 7.81
CA ARG A 51 2.46 25.38 8.97
C ARG A 51 2.05 24.16 9.80
N CYS A 52 1.67 23.07 9.14
CA CYS A 52 1.36 21.82 9.83
C CYS A 52 2.60 21.27 10.56
N ALA A 53 3.78 21.30 9.92
CA ALA A 53 5.03 20.88 10.56
C ALA A 53 5.36 21.74 11.79
N ALA A 54 5.22 23.08 11.67
CA ALA A 54 5.38 23.99 12.78
C ALA A 54 4.38 23.71 13.93
N GLY A 55 3.12 23.43 13.56
CA GLY A 55 2.10 23.06 14.54
C GLY A 55 2.42 21.76 15.26
N LEU A 56 2.88 20.73 14.54
CA LEU A 56 3.31 19.48 15.15
C LEU A 56 4.47 19.67 16.13
N LEU A 57 5.45 20.50 15.76
CA LEU A 57 6.55 20.89 16.66
C LEU A 57 6.06 21.65 17.88
N ALA A 58 5.10 22.58 17.73
CA ALA A 58 4.48 23.29 18.83
C ALA A 58 3.69 22.39 19.79
N LEU A 59 3.13 21.25 19.28
CA LEU A 59 2.53 20.20 20.11
C LEU A 59 3.59 19.33 20.83
N GLY A 60 4.87 19.60 20.67
CA GLY A 60 5.97 18.85 21.29
C GLY A 60 6.29 17.53 20.56
N LEU A 61 6.09 17.47 19.25
CA LEU A 61 6.49 16.29 18.47
C LEU A 61 8.01 16.12 18.53
N GLU A 62 8.44 15.00 19.08
CA GLU A 62 9.86 14.64 19.18
C GLU A 62 10.34 13.96 17.87
N ARG A 63 11.66 14.04 17.61
CA ARG A 63 12.26 13.34 16.47
C ARG A 63 11.99 11.83 16.56
N GLY A 64 11.49 11.26 15.47
CA GLY A 64 11.09 9.86 15.40
C GLY A 64 9.73 9.53 16.01
N ALA A 65 9.01 10.50 16.61
CA ALA A 65 7.65 10.26 17.09
C ALA A 65 6.68 10.02 15.94
N ARG A 66 5.70 9.13 16.13
CA ARG A 66 4.79 8.70 15.06
C ARG A 66 3.54 9.57 15.04
N VAL A 67 3.23 10.02 13.82
CA VAL A 67 2.02 10.77 13.48
C VAL A 67 1.14 9.87 12.61
N ALA A 68 0.06 9.36 13.19
CA ALA A 68 -0.92 8.57 12.47
C ALA A 68 -1.90 9.48 11.71
N VAL A 69 -2.17 9.17 10.44
CA VAL A 69 -3.14 9.89 9.61
C VAL A 69 -4.23 8.91 9.20
N PHE A 70 -5.43 9.10 9.78
CA PHE A 70 -6.61 8.26 9.54
C PHE A 70 -7.72 9.08 8.90
N LEU A 71 -7.57 9.30 7.60
CA LEU A 71 -8.45 10.13 6.77
C LEU A 71 -8.58 9.52 5.37
N GLU A 72 -9.66 9.87 4.68
CA GLU A 72 -9.80 9.72 3.23
C GLU A 72 -8.81 10.62 2.47
N LYS A 73 -8.79 10.52 1.13
CA LYS A 73 -7.96 11.39 0.30
C LYS A 73 -8.52 12.82 0.32
N ARG A 74 -7.81 13.71 0.99
CA ARG A 74 -8.13 15.15 1.11
C ARG A 74 -6.83 15.94 1.29
N VAL A 75 -6.89 17.26 1.20
CA VAL A 75 -5.68 18.10 1.27
C VAL A 75 -4.97 17.94 2.61
N GLU A 76 -5.70 17.83 3.71
CA GLU A 76 -5.14 17.66 5.05
C GLU A 76 -4.39 16.33 5.18
N THR A 77 -4.87 15.27 4.54
CA THR A 77 -4.16 13.98 4.47
C THR A 77 -2.80 14.15 3.82
N VAL A 78 -2.75 14.86 2.69
CA VAL A 78 -1.49 15.11 1.98
C VAL A 78 -0.59 16.02 2.81
N ALA A 79 -1.11 17.14 3.32
CA ALA A 79 -0.33 18.10 4.11
C ALA A 79 0.29 17.43 5.35
N ALA A 80 -0.51 16.70 6.14
CA ALA A 80 -0.01 15.97 7.31
C ALA A 80 1.02 14.89 6.94
N SER A 81 0.85 14.21 5.80
CA SER A 81 1.75 13.15 5.35
C SER A 81 3.16 13.66 5.01
N PHE A 82 3.30 14.88 4.57
CA PHE A 82 4.60 15.49 4.31
C PHE A 82 5.09 16.34 5.49
N ALA A 83 4.18 16.91 6.28
CA ALA A 83 4.51 17.71 7.46
C ALA A 83 5.11 16.85 8.59
N ALA A 84 4.59 15.64 8.82
CA ALA A 84 5.11 14.76 9.87
C ALA A 84 6.62 14.47 9.67
N PRO A 85 7.08 13.96 8.50
CA PRO A 85 8.51 13.79 8.26
C PRO A 85 9.29 15.10 8.16
N ALA A 86 8.68 16.24 7.75
CA ALA A 86 9.34 17.55 7.77
C ALA A 86 9.65 18.01 9.21
N ALA A 87 8.76 17.74 10.15
CA ALA A 87 8.94 18.00 11.57
C ALA A 87 9.87 17.00 12.29
N GLY A 88 10.47 16.07 11.56
CA GLY A 88 11.32 15.00 12.12
C GLY A 88 10.54 13.83 12.73
N GLY A 89 9.22 13.80 12.59
CA GLY A 89 8.37 12.68 12.96
C GLY A 89 8.33 11.59 11.89
N VAL A 90 7.59 10.54 12.17
CA VAL A 90 7.37 9.40 11.27
C VAL A 90 5.90 9.30 10.92
N LEU A 91 5.58 9.39 9.64
CA LEU A 91 4.22 9.19 9.15
C LEU A 91 3.77 7.74 9.33
N VAL A 92 2.56 7.55 9.83
CA VAL A 92 1.85 6.26 9.85
C VAL A 92 0.51 6.44 9.14
N PRO A 93 0.45 6.24 7.81
CA PRO A 93 -0.81 6.39 7.09
C PRO A 93 -1.69 5.17 7.33
N VAL A 94 -2.89 5.41 7.86
CA VAL A 94 -3.85 4.37 8.23
C VAL A 94 -4.92 4.25 7.15
N ASN A 95 -5.20 3.03 6.71
CA ASN A 95 -6.22 2.80 5.69
C ASN A 95 -7.60 3.21 6.20
N PRO A 96 -8.29 4.15 5.53
CA PRO A 96 -9.59 4.65 5.96
C PRO A 96 -10.71 3.61 5.98
N LEU A 97 -10.49 2.42 5.43
CA LEU A 97 -11.46 1.31 5.42
C LEU A 97 -11.34 0.39 6.65
N LEU A 98 -10.30 0.57 7.48
CA LEU A 98 -10.09 -0.24 8.67
C LEU A 98 -11.13 0.06 9.75
N LYS A 99 -11.44 -0.97 10.54
CA LYS A 99 -12.33 -0.87 11.70
C LYS A 99 -11.57 -0.42 12.95
N ALA A 100 -12.29 0.02 13.97
CA ALA A 100 -11.71 0.61 15.18
C ALA A 100 -10.63 -0.27 15.84
N ALA A 101 -10.87 -1.58 15.99
CA ALA A 101 -9.90 -2.49 16.60
C ALA A 101 -8.58 -2.59 15.79
N GLN A 102 -8.67 -2.60 14.47
CA GLN A 102 -7.49 -2.64 13.59
C GLN A 102 -6.71 -1.31 13.64
N VAL A 103 -7.42 -0.18 13.70
CA VAL A 103 -6.79 1.13 13.87
C VAL A 103 -6.11 1.21 15.25
N ALA A 104 -6.76 0.76 16.31
CA ALA A 104 -6.19 0.72 17.65
C ALA A 104 -4.89 -0.11 17.68
N HIS A 105 -4.89 -1.29 17.04
CA HIS A 105 -3.67 -2.10 16.92
C HIS A 105 -2.53 -1.30 16.27
N ILE A 106 -2.79 -0.59 15.17
CA ILE A 106 -1.76 0.21 14.49
C ILE A 106 -1.27 1.34 15.40
N LEU A 107 -2.17 2.05 16.09
CA LEU A 107 -1.81 3.14 17.00
C LEU A 107 -0.95 2.65 18.17
N GLN A 108 -1.26 1.46 18.72
CA GLN A 108 -0.52 0.83 19.81
C GLN A 108 0.83 0.33 19.34
N ASP A 109 0.89 -0.46 18.26
CA ASP A 109 2.12 -1.05 17.75
C ASP A 109 3.10 0.03 17.29
N ALA A 110 2.61 1.03 16.54
CA ALA A 110 3.39 2.19 16.14
C ALA A 110 3.75 3.09 17.34
N GLN A 111 3.08 2.96 18.48
CA GLN A 111 3.16 3.93 19.59
C GLN A 111 2.93 5.36 19.08
N ALA A 112 1.84 5.56 18.33
CA ALA A 112 1.51 6.85 17.75
C ALA A 112 1.33 7.91 18.84
N GLN A 113 1.97 9.07 18.68
CA GLN A 113 1.85 10.19 19.61
C GLN A 113 0.75 11.16 19.17
N VAL A 114 0.58 11.35 17.88
CA VAL A 114 -0.41 12.24 17.28
C VAL A 114 -1.30 11.42 16.33
N LEU A 115 -2.60 11.69 16.35
CA LEU A 115 -3.59 11.18 15.40
C LEU A 115 -4.22 12.36 14.67
N VAL A 116 -4.08 12.41 13.35
CA VAL A 116 -4.78 13.36 12.48
C VAL A 116 -6.00 12.64 11.89
N THR A 117 -7.20 13.15 12.15
CA THR A 117 -8.45 12.46 11.77
C THR A 117 -9.63 13.44 11.61
N SER A 118 -10.82 12.93 11.31
CA SER A 118 -12.09 13.67 11.31
C SER A 118 -12.89 13.40 12.59
N ALA A 119 -13.84 14.28 12.92
CA ALA A 119 -14.70 14.10 14.09
C ALA A 119 -15.51 12.80 14.01
N ALA A 120 -16.06 12.47 12.84
CA ALA A 120 -16.81 11.23 12.62
C ALA A 120 -15.96 9.97 12.84
N ARG A 121 -14.72 9.97 12.38
CA ARG A 121 -13.77 8.86 12.58
C ARG A 121 -13.31 8.77 14.02
N LEU A 122 -13.08 9.90 14.68
CA LEU A 122 -12.73 9.95 16.10
C LEU A 122 -13.85 9.35 16.96
N ALA A 123 -15.12 9.68 16.67
CA ALA A 123 -16.26 9.11 17.37
C ALA A 123 -16.30 7.57 17.26
N ALA A 124 -16.00 7.03 16.06
CA ALA A 124 -15.91 5.58 15.85
C ALA A 124 -14.72 4.93 16.59
N LEU A 125 -13.65 5.68 16.85
CA LEU A 125 -12.46 5.20 17.57
C LEU A 125 -12.56 5.37 19.09
N ALA A 126 -13.41 6.26 19.60
CA ALA A 126 -13.49 6.60 21.02
C ALA A 126 -13.47 5.38 21.97
N PRO A 127 -14.21 4.29 21.69
CA PRO A 127 -14.23 3.12 22.57
C PRO A 127 -12.86 2.40 22.73
N VAL A 128 -11.97 2.55 21.74
CA VAL A 128 -10.67 1.81 21.70
C VAL A 128 -9.47 2.70 22.03
N LEU A 129 -9.64 4.01 22.14
CA LEU A 129 -8.53 4.94 22.39
C LEU A 129 -7.97 4.85 23.81
N ALA A 130 -8.74 4.30 24.75
CA ALA A 130 -8.26 4.00 26.10
C ALA A 130 -7.04 3.08 26.07
N ASP A 131 -7.02 2.13 25.12
CA ASP A 131 -5.98 1.13 24.97
C ASP A 131 -4.74 1.64 24.19
N CYS A 132 -4.73 2.93 23.76
CA CYS A 132 -3.63 3.54 23.04
C CYS A 132 -2.82 4.51 23.93
N PRO A 133 -2.01 4.03 24.89
CA PRO A 133 -1.36 4.87 25.92
C PRO A 133 -0.33 5.85 25.34
N GLY A 134 0.24 5.56 24.18
CA GLY A 134 1.19 6.45 23.49
C GLY A 134 0.55 7.69 22.88
N LEU A 135 -0.77 7.64 22.60
CA LEU A 135 -1.48 8.74 21.97
C LEU A 135 -1.68 9.88 22.96
N ARG A 136 -1.28 11.10 22.59
CA ARG A 136 -1.36 12.32 23.40
C ARG A 136 -2.19 13.41 22.73
N HIS A 137 -2.10 13.53 21.40
CA HIS A 137 -2.73 14.60 20.64
C HIS A 137 -3.62 14.04 19.54
N VAL A 138 -4.81 14.59 19.40
CA VAL A 138 -5.70 14.34 18.27
C VAL A 138 -5.95 15.65 17.55
N VAL A 139 -5.66 15.70 16.26
CA VAL A 139 -5.89 16.86 15.38
C VAL A 139 -7.09 16.57 14.51
N LEU A 140 -8.13 17.38 14.64
CA LEU A 140 -9.39 17.25 13.90
C LEU A 140 -9.39 18.16 12.68
N CYS A 141 -9.54 17.54 11.50
CA CYS A 141 -9.59 18.26 10.21
C CYS A 141 -10.98 18.85 9.91
N ASP A 142 -12.01 18.39 10.60
CA ASP A 142 -13.40 18.85 10.44
C ASP A 142 -14.23 18.55 11.69
N GLY A 143 -15.43 19.16 11.78
CA GLY A 143 -16.36 18.96 12.86
C GLY A 143 -15.95 19.65 14.17
N SER A 144 -16.69 19.33 15.24
CA SER A 144 -16.45 19.89 16.58
C SER A 144 -15.90 18.82 17.52
N ALA A 145 -14.82 19.15 18.20
CA ALA A 145 -14.25 18.34 19.27
C ALA A 145 -15.24 18.13 20.44
N GLN A 146 -16.14 19.08 20.65
CA GLN A 146 -17.11 19.10 21.75
C GLN A 146 -18.02 17.87 21.76
N ALA A 147 -18.42 17.39 20.56
CA ALA A 147 -19.36 16.26 20.42
C ALA A 147 -18.79 14.90 20.87
N VAL A 148 -17.48 14.78 20.98
CA VAL A 148 -16.78 13.52 21.33
C VAL A 148 -15.87 13.66 22.55
N ALA A 149 -15.66 14.87 23.06
CA ALA A 149 -14.70 15.15 24.14
C ALA A 149 -14.96 14.32 25.41
N ASP A 150 -16.21 14.18 25.80
CA ASP A 150 -16.60 13.46 27.03
C ASP A 150 -16.37 11.95 26.96
N ALA A 151 -16.28 11.40 25.74
CA ALA A 151 -16.04 9.97 25.50
C ALA A 151 -14.55 9.62 25.38
N LEU A 152 -13.66 10.61 25.43
CA LEU A 152 -12.24 10.41 25.23
C LEU A 152 -11.47 10.31 26.55
N PRO A 153 -10.38 9.54 26.60
CA PRO A 153 -9.47 9.55 27.74
C PRO A 153 -8.96 10.96 28.07
N ALA A 154 -9.00 11.34 29.33
CA ALA A 154 -8.62 12.70 29.82
C ALA A 154 -7.17 13.11 29.45
N ARG A 155 -6.29 12.15 29.11
CA ARG A 155 -4.92 12.41 28.68
C ARG A 155 -4.81 12.94 27.24
N LEU A 156 -5.88 12.85 26.43
CA LEU A 156 -5.87 13.25 25.03
C LEU A 156 -6.19 14.73 24.90
N ALA A 157 -5.26 15.50 24.35
CA ALA A 157 -5.48 16.87 23.95
C ALA A 157 -6.06 16.91 22.52
N LEU A 158 -7.21 17.59 22.37
CA LEU A 158 -7.86 17.82 21.09
C LEU A 158 -7.44 19.17 20.54
N HIS A 159 -7.16 19.19 19.24
CA HIS A 159 -6.74 20.38 18.49
C HIS A 159 -7.55 20.50 17.22
N ASP A 160 -7.95 21.70 16.85
CA ASP A 160 -8.50 21.99 15.53
C ASP A 160 -7.36 22.11 14.51
N TRP A 161 -7.56 21.59 13.31
CA TRP A 161 -6.59 21.69 12.21
C TRP A 161 -6.17 23.14 11.93
N ARG A 162 -7.12 24.07 12.03
CA ARG A 162 -6.86 25.50 11.80
C ARG A 162 -5.94 26.08 12.87
N GLU A 163 -6.09 25.64 14.11
CA GLU A 163 -5.19 26.06 15.22
C GLU A 163 -3.78 25.53 14.97
N VAL A 164 -3.64 24.28 14.54
CA VAL A 164 -2.35 23.71 14.18
C VAL A 164 -1.70 24.52 13.04
N LEU A 165 -2.47 24.89 12.01
CA LEU A 165 -2.00 25.71 10.90
C LEU A 165 -1.76 27.18 11.26
N ALA A 166 -2.25 27.68 12.38
CA ALA A 166 -1.97 29.05 12.85
C ALA A 166 -0.56 29.20 13.42
N SER A 167 0.14 28.09 13.68
CA SER A 167 1.52 28.11 14.15
C SER A 167 2.45 28.74 13.10
N GLN A 168 3.33 29.60 13.57
CA GLN A 168 4.30 30.22 12.66
C GLN A 168 5.39 29.21 12.29
N PRO A 169 5.80 29.14 11.02
CA PRO A 169 6.90 28.29 10.62
C PRO A 169 8.16 28.62 11.44
N THR A 170 8.67 27.60 12.13
CA THR A 170 9.95 27.63 12.83
C THR A 170 10.98 26.89 11.98
N GLY A 171 12.25 27.03 12.28
CA GLY A 171 13.29 26.25 11.60
C GLY A 171 13.00 24.75 11.73
N LEU A 172 12.97 24.04 10.61
CA LEU A 172 12.81 22.59 10.60
C LEU A 172 14.07 21.91 11.19
N PRO A 173 13.91 20.74 11.84
CA PRO A 173 15.07 20.02 12.37
C PRO A 173 15.98 19.52 11.25
N ALA A 174 17.27 19.44 11.53
CA ALA A 174 18.21 18.80 10.63
C ALA A 174 17.96 17.30 10.58
N LEU A 175 17.74 16.77 9.39
CA LEU A 175 17.39 15.37 9.14
C LEU A 175 18.41 14.73 8.19
N LEU A 176 18.48 13.40 8.28
CA LEU A 176 19.26 12.57 7.35
C LEU A 176 18.31 11.83 6.41
N ASP A 177 18.77 11.56 5.21
CA ASP A 177 18.01 10.77 4.25
C ASP A 177 17.78 9.31 4.72
N THR A 178 18.58 8.83 5.66
CA THR A 178 18.46 7.54 6.35
C THR A 178 17.51 7.56 7.53
N ASP A 179 17.03 8.72 7.99
CA ASP A 179 16.02 8.80 9.03
C ASP A 179 14.71 8.13 8.55
N VAL A 180 13.98 7.57 9.51
CA VAL A 180 12.68 6.96 9.22
C VAL A 180 11.68 8.06 8.84
N ALA A 181 11.06 7.91 7.68
CA ALA A 181 10.05 8.86 7.19
C ALA A 181 8.62 8.31 7.32
N VAL A 182 8.42 7.02 7.02
CA VAL A 182 7.08 6.40 6.98
C VAL A 182 7.14 4.96 7.50
N ILE A 183 6.06 4.54 8.16
CA ILE A 183 5.79 3.14 8.48
C ILE A 183 4.47 2.75 7.79
N PHE A 184 4.55 1.93 6.74
CA PHE A 184 3.36 1.36 6.08
C PHE A 184 2.96 0.04 6.74
N TYR A 185 1.72 -0.05 7.21
CA TYR A 185 1.19 -1.27 7.78
C TYR A 185 0.65 -2.20 6.69
N THR A 186 1.17 -3.43 6.67
CA THR A 186 0.74 -4.51 5.78
C THR A 186 0.21 -5.66 6.61
N SER A 187 -0.79 -6.41 6.07
CA SER A 187 -1.26 -7.63 6.71
C SER A 187 -0.10 -8.63 6.81
N GLY A 188 0.21 -9.06 8.03
CA GLY A 188 1.25 -10.04 8.32
C GLY A 188 0.79 -11.47 8.07
N SER A 189 1.72 -12.40 7.83
CA SER A 189 1.44 -13.84 7.76
C SER A 189 1.04 -14.43 9.12
N THR A 190 1.27 -13.69 10.21
CA THR A 190 0.96 -14.06 11.60
C THR A 190 -0.40 -13.57 12.08
N GLY A 191 -1.22 -12.96 11.21
CA GLY A 191 -2.56 -12.46 11.52
C GLY A 191 -2.62 -10.98 11.87
N GLN A 192 -1.63 -10.44 12.55
CA GLN A 192 -1.61 -9.02 12.92
C GLN A 192 -0.86 -8.17 11.88
N PRO A 193 -1.37 -6.95 11.54
CA PRO A 193 -0.65 -6.04 10.68
C PRO A 193 0.73 -5.69 11.23
N LYS A 194 1.73 -5.65 10.34
CA LYS A 194 3.10 -5.27 10.69
C LYS A 194 3.56 -4.04 9.91
N GLY A 195 4.30 -3.16 10.58
CA GLY A 195 4.80 -1.92 10.01
C GLY A 195 6.09 -2.13 9.24
N VAL A 196 6.09 -1.80 7.94
CA VAL A 196 7.31 -1.74 7.10
C VAL A 196 7.92 -0.36 7.24
N VAL A 197 9.17 -0.30 7.67
CA VAL A 197 9.89 0.94 8.01
C VAL A 197 10.66 1.45 6.80
N LEU A 198 10.31 2.63 6.33
CA LEU A 198 10.93 3.28 5.17
C LEU A 198 11.60 4.60 5.56
N SER A 199 12.83 4.80 5.08
CA SER A 199 13.56 6.05 5.21
C SER A 199 13.16 7.07 4.14
N HIS A 200 13.57 8.32 4.31
CA HIS A 200 13.46 9.34 3.27
C HIS A 200 14.13 8.87 1.96
N ARG A 201 15.33 8.27 2.07
CA ARG A 201 16.09 7.72 0.92
C ARG A 201 15.27 6.71 0.14
N ASN A 202 14.59 5.76 0.81
CA ASN A 202 13.79 4.73 0.14
C ASN A 202 12.68 5.37 -0.71
N LEU A 203 11.99 6.37 -0.16
CA LEU A 203 10.84 7.00 -0.81
C LEU A 203 11.26 7.92 -1.95
N VAL A 204 12.34 8.70 -1.78
CA VAL A 204 12.86 9.58 -2.82
C VAL A 204 13.47 8.76 -3.97
N ALA A 205 14.23 7.70 -3.67
CA ALA A 205 14.74 6.77 -4.68
C ALA A 205 13.59 6.09 -5.44
N GLY A 206 12.55 5.68 -4.73
CA GLY A 206 11.33 5.13 -5.32
C GLY A 206 10.62 6.10 -6.25
N ALA A 207 10.41 7.34 -5.80
CA ALA A 207 9.82 8.39 -6.62
C ALA A 207 10.63 8.64 -7.91
N THR A 208 11.95 8.73 -7.78
CA THR A 208 12.87 8.95 -8.91
C THR A 208 12.81 7.80 -9.91
N SER A 209 12.89 6.55 -9.43
CA SER A 209 12.79 5.36 -10.30
C SER A 209 11.46 5.31 -11.04
N VAL A 210 10.34 5.46 -10.31
CA VAL A 210 8.99 5.31 -10.89
C VAL A 210 8.69 6.46 -11.85
N ALA A 211 8.95 7.71 -11.47
CA ALA A 211 8.75 8.86 -12.36
C ALA A 211 9.63 8.75 -13.63
N GLY A 212 10.83 8.19 -13.48
CA GLY A 212 11.76 7.99 -14.59
C GLY A 212 11.21 7.03 -15.64
N TYR A 213 10.81 5.80 -15.30
CA TYR A 213 10.34 4.84 -16.29
C TYR A 213 8.90 5.10 -16.77
N LEU A 214 8.05 5.78 -15.98
CA LEU A 214 6.73 6.25 -16.42
C LEU A 214 6.83 7.53 -17.27
N HIS A 215 8.02 8.12 -17.36
CA HIS A 215 8.27 9.39 -18.04
C HIS A 215 7.33 10.50 -17.57
N ASN A 216 7.16 10.61 -16.22
CA ASN A 216 6.32 11.65 -15.65
C ASN A 216 6.92 13.05 -15.90
N ARG A 217 6.05 14.03 -16.12
CA ARG A 217 6.39 15.40 -16.49
C ARG A 217 5.55 16.41 -15.71
N ALA A 218 5.99 17.67 -15.68
CA ALA A 218 5.32 18.74 -14.96
C ALA A 218 3.89 19.06 -15.50
N ASP A 219 3.64 18.75 -16.77
CA ASP A 219 2.35 18.92 -17.41
C ASP A 219 1.40 17.71 -17.24
N ASP A 220 1.84 16.68 -16.51
CA ASP A 220 0.99 15.53 -16.22
C ASP A 220 -0.11 15.84 -15.20
N THR A 221 -1.21 15.11 -15.36
CA THR A 221 -2.29 15.01 -14.38
C THR A 221 -2.45 13.55 -13.98
N LEU A 222 -2.07 13.22 -12.75
CA LEU A 222 -2.16 11.86 -12.22
C LEU A 222 -3.44 11.68 -11.41
N LEU A 223 -4.21 10.64 -11.72
CA LEU A 223 -5.43 10.32 -10.98
C LEU A 223 -5.14 9.36 -9.82
N ALA A 224 -5.20 9.86 -8.60
CA ALA A 224 -4.95 9.10 -7.39
C ALA A 224 -6.18 8.30 -6.94
N VAL A 225 -6.36 7.11 -7.49
CA VAL A 225 -7.45 6.18 -7.15
C VAL A 225 -7.09 5.23 -6.00
N LEU A 226 -5.81 4.90 -5.82
CA LEU A 226 -5.35 3.99 -4.77
C LEU A 226 -5.34 4.68 -3.40
N PRO A 227 -5.58 3.96 -2.29
CA PRO A 227 -5.45 4.51 -0.94
C PRO A 227 -4.03 4.99 -0.66
N LEU A 228 -3.88 6.18 -0.05
CA LEU A 228 -2.58 6.75 0.30
C LEU A 228 -1.86 6.02 1.45
N SER A 229 -2.55 5.11 2.11
CA SER A 229 -2.00 4.25 3.17
C SER A 229 -1.17 3.07 2.65
N PHE A 230 -1.06 2.91 1.32
CA PHE A 230 -0.18 1.93 0.69
C PHE A 230 0.95 2.62 -0.06
N ASP A 231 2.08 1.94 -0.15
CA ASP A 231 3.24 2.38 -0.92
C ASP A 231 2.86 2.77 -2.37
N ALA A 232 2.04 1.96 -3.05
CA ALA A 232 1.59 2.23 -4.40
C ALA A 232 0.69 3.47 -4.51
N GLY A 233 -0.20 3.68 -3.54
CA GLY A 233 -1.04 4.87 -3.47
C GLY A 233 -0.24 6.12 -3.13
N PHE A 234 0.64 6.03 -2.16
CA PHE A 234 1.52 7.12 -1.77
C PHE A 234 2.51 7.51 -2.88
N SER A 235 2.95 6.53 -3.68
CA SER A 235 3.80 6.75 -4.86
C SER A 235 3.17 7.71 -5.87
N GLN A 236 1.85 7.76 -5.99
CA GLN A 236 1.18 8.69 -6.90
C GLN A 236 1.44 10.16 -6.52
N LEU A 237 1.57 10.44 -5.21
CA LEU A 237 1.96 11.77 -4.71
C LEU A 237 3.45 12.03 -4.95
N THR A 238 4.31 11.10 -4.53
CA THR A 238 5.76 11.33 -4.56
C THR A 238 6.31 11.45 -5.98
N THR A 239 5.79 10.67 -6.94
CA THR A 239 6.17 10.77 -8.36
C THR A 239 5.69 12.07 -9.00
N ALA A 240 4.46 12.51 -8.68
CA ALA A 240 3.93 13.78 -9.16
C ALA A 240 4.74 14.97 -8.62
N PHE A 241 4.96 15.00 -7.31
CA PHE A 241 5.65 16.13 -6.67
C PHE A 241 7.11 16.21 -7.07
N LEU A 242 7.77 15.09 -7.36
CA LEU A 242 9.13 15.08 -7.88
C LEU A 242 9.29 15.91 -9.17
N VAL A 243 8.28 15.85 -10.05
CA VAL A 243 8.31 16.46 -11.39
C VAL A 243 7.46 17.73 -11.50
N GLY A 244 6.72 18.12 -10.46
CA GLY A 244 5.81 19.27 -10.49
C GLY A 244 4.48 19.03 -11.18
N ALA A 245 4.04 17.76 -11.29
CA ALA A 245 2.77 17.35 -11.89
C ALA A 245 1.59 17.54 -10.95
N ARG A 246 0.39 17.61 -11.52
CA ARG A 246 -0.87 17.71 -10.77
C ARG A 246 -1.37 16.32 -10.33
N VAL A 247 -1.89 16.22 -9.10
CA VAL A 247 -2.59 15.02 -8.61
C VAL A 247 -4.07 15.33 -8.38
N VAL A 248 -4.94 14.53 -8.96
CA VAL A 248 -6.38 14.53 -8.69
C VAL A 248 -6.66 13.46 -7.64
N LEU A 249 -7.04 13.88 -6.43
CA LEU A 249 -7.42 12.98 -5.35
C LEU A 249 -8.87 12.55 -5.55
N LEU A 250 -9.10 11.26 -5.78
CA LEU A 250 -10.45 10.75 -6.04
C LEU A 250 -10.85 9.69 -5.00
N ASN A 251 -11.88 10.00 -4.21
CA ASN A 251 -12.58 9.05 -3.36
C ASN A 251 -13.80 8.54 -4.15
N TYR A 252 -13.59 7.58 -5.05
CA TYR A 252 -14.66 7.04 -5.88
C TYR A 252 -15.49 5.99 -5.14
N LEU A 253 -16.78 5.93 -5.44
CA LEU A 253 -17.71 4.90 -4.98
C LEU A 253 -17.96 3.87 -6.07
N LEU A 254 -18.04 4.31 -7.32
CA LEU A 254 -18.31 3.46 -8.47
C LEU A 254 -17.20 3.62 -9.53
N PRO A 255 -16.88 2.56 -10.28
CA PRO A 255 -15.85 2.63 -11.32
C PRO A 255 -16.10 3.72 -12.37
N ARG A 256 -17.36 4.04 -12.66
CA ARG A 256 -17.74 5.14 -13.58
C ARG A 256 -17.24 6.51 -13.10
N ASP A 257 -17.08 6.70 -11.79
CA ASP A 257 -16.58 7.97 -11.23
C ASP A 257 -15.14 8.21 -11.67
N VAL A 258 -14.35 7.12 -11.83
CA VAL A 258 -12.98 7.17 -12.36
C VAL A 258 -12.98 7.66 -13.80
N LEU A 259 -13.86 7.12 -14.67
CA LEU A 259 -13.97 7.54 -16.08
C LEU A 259 -14.41 9.00 -16.20
N GLN A 260 -15.36 9.42 -15.37
CA GLN A 260 -15.81 10.83 -15.34
C GLN A 260 -14.68 11.76 -14.87
N ALA A 261 -13.89 11.35 -13.89
CA ALA A 261 -12.73 12.11 -13.45
C ALA A 261 -11.64 12.17 -14.53
N MET A 262 -11.38 11.06 -15.24
CA MET A 262 -10.44 11.03 -16.37
C MET A 262 -10.81 12.06 -17.44
N LEU A 263 -12.10 12.13 -17.81
CA LEU A 263 -12.59 13.07 -18.79
C LEU A 263 -12.51 14.52 -18.29
N ARG A 264 -13.10 14.78 -17.13
CA ARG A 264 -13.21 16.14 -16.55
C ARG A 264 -11.85 16.76 -16.26
N GLU A 265 -10.94 15.98 -15.70
CA GLU A 265 -9.64 16.47 -15.23
C GLU A 265 -8.53 16.31 -16.28
N ARG A 266 -8.82 15.77 -17.46
CA ARG A 266 -7.85 15.54 -18.54
C ARG A 266 -6.65 14.71 -18.05
N VAL A 267 -6.95 13.58 -17.43
CA VAL A 267 -5.95 12.70 -16.81
C VAL A 267 -4.96 12.16 -17.83
N THR A 268 -3.67 12.27 -17.52
CA THR A 268 -2.58 11.77 -18.38
C THR A 268 -1.97 10.47 -17.86
N GLY A 269 -2.09 10.17 -16.56
CA GLY A 269 -1.55 8.97 -15.94
C GLY A 269 -2.52 8.35 -14.93
N LEU A 270 -2.75 7.04 -15.07
CA LEU A 270 -3.58 6.25 -14.16
C LEU A 270 -2.81 5.04 -13.65
N THR A 271 -2.59 4.96 -12.34
CA THR A 271 -2.05 3.75 -11.69
C THR A 271 -3.14 3.10 -10.85
N ALA A 272 -3.44 1.84 -11.13
CA ALA A 272 -4.49 1.10 -10.42
C ALA A 272 -4.14 -0.39 -10.27
N VAL A 273 -5.03 -1.12 -9.61
CA VAL A 273 -4.95 -2.57 -9.40
C VAL A 273 -5.85 -3.31 -10.39
N PRO A 274 -5.56 -4.59 -10.71
CA PRO A 274 -6.32 -5.36 -11.69
C PRO A 274 -7.84 -5.34 -11.49
N PRO A 275 -8.37 -5.48 -10.26
CA PRO A 275 -9.83 -5.46 -10.07
C PRO A 275 -10.49 -4.17 -10.55
N LEU A 276 -9.87 -3.01 -10.31
CA LEU A 276 -10.42 -1.75 -10.84
C LEU A 276 -10.33 -1.70 -12.37
N TYR A 277 -9.22 -2.15 -12.95
CA TYR A 277 -9.08 -2.21 -14.41
C TYR A 277 -10.10 -3.14 -15.07
N MET A 278 -10.40 -4.29 -14.44
CA MET A 278 -11.44 -5.21 -14.93
C MET A 278 -12.82 -4.54 -14.92
N GLN A 279 -13.14 -3.81 -13.84
CA GLN A 279 -14.38 -3.05 -13.74
C GLN A 279 -14.45 -1.93 -14.79
N LEU A 280 -13.36 -1.19 -15.00
CA LEU A 280 -13.29 -0.16 -16.02
C LEU A 280 -13.42 -0.73 -17.43
N ALA A 281 -12.78 -1.86 -17.72
CA ALA A 281 -12.83 -2.54 -19.00
C ALA A 281 -14.23 -3.06 -19.36
N ALA A 282 -15.07 -3.34 -18.35
CA ALA A 282 -16.46 -3.78 -18.54
C ALA A 282 -17.45 -2.63 -18.79
N LEU A 283 -17.02 -1.38 -18.64
CA LEU A 283 -17.87 -0.20 -18.85
C LEU A 283 -17.71 0.35 -20.27
N ASP A 284 -18.75 1.07 -20.72
CA ASP A 284 -18.65 1.96 -21.87
C ASP A 284 -17.96 3.26 -21.44
N TRP A 285 -16.83 3.57 -22.07
CA TRP A 285 -16.08 4.78 -21.76
C TRP A 285 -16.72 6.00 -22.42
N PRO A 286 -16.93 7.08 -21.67
CA PRO A 286 -17.39 8.34 -22.26
C PRO A 286 -16.44 8.79 -23.38
N ALA A 287 -17.00 9.35 -24.45
CA ALA A 287 -16.19 9.89 -25.55
C ALA A 287 -15.15 10.89 -25.00
N GLY A 288 -13.88 10.69 -25.34
CA GLY A 288 -12.79 11.53 -24.88
C GLY A 288 -12.19 11.15 -23.52
N ALA A 289 -12.72 10.17 -22.78
CA ALA A 289 -12.17 9.78 -21.46
C ALA A 289 -10.69 9.37 -21.52
N ALA A 290 -10.26 8.71 -22.60
CA ALA A 290 -8.86 8.32 -22.82
C ALA A 290 -8.05 9.33 -23.65
N GLN A 291 -8.64 10.46 -24.08
CA GLN A 291 -8.01 11.39 -25.03
C GLN A 291 -6.65 11.93 -24.59
N HIS A 292 -6.50 12.16 -23.27
CA HIS A 292 -5.29 12.72 -22.68
C HIS A 292 -4.39 11.66 -22.01
N LEU A 293 -4.89 10.41 -21.89
CA LEU A 293 -4.19 9.34 -21.19
C LEU A 293 -2.92 8.94 -21.95
N ARG A 294 -1.75 9.22 -21.38
CA ARG A 294 -0.44 8.85 -21.93
C ARG A 294 -0.04 7.43 -21.53
N TYR A 295 -0.38 7.07 -20.30
CA TYR A 295 -0.11 5.74 -19.79
C TYR A 295 -1.15 5.31 -18.76
N TRP A 296 -1.27 4.01 -18.63
CA TRP A 296 -1.86 3.38 -17.47
C TRP A 296 -0.91 2.31 -16.92
N ALA A 297 -0.87 2.18 -15.59
CA ALA A 297 0.07 1.32 -14.91
C ALA A 297 -0.65 0.36 -13.97
N ASN A 298 -0.33 -0.93 -14.08
CA ASN A 298 -0.89 -1.97 -13.22
C ASN A 298 0.07 -2.27 -12.07
N THR A 299 -0.46 -2.45 -10.86
CA THR A 299 0.29 -2.88 -9.67
C THR A 299 -0.55 -3.78 -8.78
N GLY A 300 0.09 -4.48 -7.83
CA GLY A 300 -0.59 -5.24 -6.78
C GLY A 300 -1.17 -6.59 -7.20
N GLY A 301 -1.08 -6.97 -8.46
CA GLY A 301 -1.56 -8.25 -8.96
C GLY A 301 -1.27 -8.46 -10.45
N ARG A 302 -1.47 -9.70 -10.93
CA ARG A 302 -1.34 -10.02 -12.36
C ARG A 302 -2.52 -9.43 -13.13
N MET A 303 -2.23 -8.77 -14.26
CA MET A 303 -3.25 -8.29 -15.20
C MET A 303 -3.76 -9.45 -16.06
N PRO A 304 -5.09 -9.74 -16.08
CA PRO A 304 -5.64 -10.74 -16.99
C PRO A 304 -5.46 -10.31 -18.45
N ARG A 305 -5.09 -11.26 -19.33
CA ARG A 305 -4.81 -10.96 -20.75
C ARG A 305 -6.00 -10.32 -21.47
N ALA A 306 -7.22 -10.81 -21.22
CA ALA A 306 -8.43 -10.25 -21.82
C ALA A 306 -8.65 -8.78 -21.38
N THR A 307 -8.43 -8.48 -20.11
CA THR A 307 -8.52 -7.11 -19.58
C THR A 307 -7.44 -6.20 -20.17
N LEU A 308 -6.20 -6.70 -20.26
CA LEU A 308 -5.08 -6.00 -20.90
C LEU A 308 -5.42 -5.60 -22.34
N GLN A 309 -5.91 -6.56 -23.14
CA GLN A 309 -6.30 -6.30 -24.53
C GLN A 309 -7.46 -5.29 -24.61
N ARG A 310 -8.51 -5.47 -23.80
CA ARG A 310 -9.66 -4.57 -23.80
C ARG A 310 -9.28 -3.12 -23.42
N LEU A 311 -8.38 -2.94 -22.46
CA LEU A 311 -7.89 -1.59 -22.10
C LEU A 311 -7.08 -0.94 -23.23
N ARG A 312 -6.30 -1.72 -23.97
CA ARG A 312 -5.55 -1.24 -25.12
C ARG A 312 -6.49 -0.84 -26.28
N ASP A 313 -7.58 -1.57 -26.47
CA ASP A 313 -8.61 -1.21 -27.46
C ASP A 313 -9.34 0.08 -27.07
N LEU A 314 -9.63 0.29 -25.75
CA LEU A 314 -10.30 1.47 -25.23
C LEU A 314 -9.40 2.71 -25.18
N ALA A 315 -8.10 2.53 -25.02
CA ALA A 315 -7.11 3.59 -24.89
C ALA A 315 -5.86 3.29 -25.76
N PRO A 316 -5.98 3.23 -27.09
CA PRO A 316 -4.91 2.75 -27.96
C PRO A 316 -3.66 3.63 -27.97
N ALA A 317 -3.77 4.90 -27.61
CA ALA A 317 -2.64 5.81 -27.53
C ALA A 317 -1.91 5.74 -26.16
N ALA A 318 -2.51 5.11 -25.15
CA ALA A 318 -1.95 5.03 -23.81
C ALA A 318 -1.01 3.82 -23.64
N LEU A 319 0.18 4.05 -23.13
CA LEU A 319 1.19 3.02 -22.90
C LEU A 319 0.86 2.16 -21.66
N PRO A 320 0.81 0.83 -21.78
CA PRO A 320 0.59 -0.09 -20.66
C PRO A 320 1.89 -0.39 -19.90
N TYR A 321 1.95 -0.11 -18.60
CA TYR A 321 3.05 -0.50 -17.73
C TYR A 321 2.59 -1.57 -16.74
N LEU A 322 3.13 -2.79 -16.85
CA LEU A 322 2.84 -3.86 -15.91
C LEU A 322 3.94 -3.88 -14.85
N MET A 323 3.58 -3.58 -13.61
CA MET A 323 4.53 -3.41 -12.51
C MET A 323 4.36 -4.50 -11.44
N TYR A 324 5.49 -4.89 -10.84
CA TYR A 324 5.53 -5.75 -9.67
C TYR A 324 6.37 -5.09 -8.57
N GLY A 325 5.93 -5.27 -7.31
CA GLY A 325 6.65 -4.78 -6.14
C GLY A 325 6.05 -5.33 -4.86
N LEU A 326 6.74 -5.05 -3.77
CA LEU A 326 6.34 -5.36 -2.40
C LEU A 326 6.68 -4.14 -1.54
N THR A 327 5.95 -3.92 -0.46
CA THR A 327 6.15 -2.76 0.41
C THR A 327 7.55 -2.70 1.00
N GLU A 328 8.17 -3.87 1.22
CA GLU A 328 9.53 -4.03 1.73
C GLU A 328 10.63 -3.56 0.76
N ALA A 329 10.29 -3.33 -0.52
CA ALA A 329 11.19 -2.80 -1.55
C ALA A 329 10.53 -1.72 -2.41
N PHE A 330 9.36 -1.21 -2.00
CA PHE A 330 8.54 -0.19 -2.66
C PHE A 330 8.13 -0.57 -4.10
N ARG A 331 9.07 -0.81 -5.02
CA ARG A 331 8.90 -1.35 -6.38
C ARG A 331 10.10 -2.19 -6.74
N SER A 332 9.88 -3.26 -7.48
CA SER A 332 10.97 -4.14 -7.88
C SER A 332 11.16 -4.22 -9.38
N THR A 333 10.08 -4.41 -10.14
CA THR A 333 10.17 -4.59 -11.59
C THR A 333 9.04 -3.90 -12.33
N TYR A 334 9.26 -3.65 -13.62
CA TYR A 334 8.21 -3.25 -14.56
C TYR A 334 8.46 -3.88 -15.93
N LEU A 335 7.39 -4.18 -16.64
CA LEU A 335 7.43 -4.58 -18.02
C LEU A 335 7.30 -3.33 -18.91
N PRO A 336 8.31 -3.03 -19.75
CA PRO A 336 8.22 -1.92 -20.69
C PRO A 336 7.05 -2.11 -21.66
N PRO A 337 6.36 -1.05 -22.09
CA PRO A 337 5.21 -1.14 -22.98
C PRO A 337 5.45 -1.84 -24.30
N ASP A 338 6.65 -1.72 -24.86
CA ASP A 338 7.10 -2.37 -26.10
C ASP A 338 7.31 -3.89 -25.99
N GLU A 339 7.40 -4.41 -24.77
CA GLU A 339 7.54 -5.83 -24.50
C GLU A 339 6.21 -6.54 -24.18
N VAL A 340 5.13 -5.78 -24.01
CA VAL A 340 3.83 -6.33 -23.54
C VAL A 340 3.27 -7.36 -24.53
N ASP A 341 3.43 -7.14 -25.84
CA ASP A 341 2.95 -8.09 -26.86
C ASP A 341 3.76 -9.39 -26.87
N ARG A 342 5.06 -9.29 -26.63
CA ARG A 342 5.97 -10.45 -26.64
C ARG A 342 5.90 -11.23 -25.32
N ARG A 343 5.64 -10.54 -24.20
CA ARG A 343 5.75 -11.09 -22.84
C ARG A 343 4.59 -10.66 -21.92
N PRO A 344 3.33 -10.88 -22.31
CA PRO A 344 2.17 -10.35 -21.58
C PRO A 344 2.03 -10.90 -20.14
N ASP A 345 2.70 -12.00 -19.82
CA ASP A 345 2.69 -12.64 -18.49
C ASP A 345 3.91 -12.27 -17.63
N SER A 346 4.87 -11.52 -18.18
CA SER A 346 6.06 -11.14 -17.46
C SER A 346 5.77 -10.04 -16.45
N ILE A 347 6.42 -10.10 -15.30
CA ILE A 347 6.50 -9.00 -14.33
C ILE A 347 7.62 -8.01 -14.66
N GLY A 348 8.27 -8.18 -15.82
CA GLY A 348 9.28 -7.29 -16.35
C GLY A 348 10.69 -7.54 -15.84
N ARG A 349 11.50 -6.48 -15.85
CA ARG A 349 12.89 -6.43 -15.37
C ARG A 349 13.02 -5.44 -14.23
N ALA A 350 14.16 -5.48 -13.52
CA ALA A 350 14.45 -4.55 -12.43
C ALA A 350 14.22 -3.09 -12.86
N ILE A 351 13.62 -2.30 -11.97
CA ILE A 351 13.47 -0.86 -12.15
C ILE A 351 14.83 -0.16 -12.07
N PRO A 352 14.97 1.08 -12.57
CA PRO A 352 16.18 1.86 -12.37
C PRO A 352 16.59 1.93 -10.90
N ASN A 353 17.89 1.84 -10.63
CA ASN A 353 18.48 1.88 -9.29
C ASN A 353 18.07 0.72 -8.37
N ALA A 354 17.74 -0.43 -8.96
CA ALA A 354 17.47 -1.68 -8.26
C ALA A 354 18.20 -2.84 -8.93
N GLU A 355 18.64 -3.81 -8.14
CA GLU A 355 19.13 -5.08 -8.63
C GLU A 355 18.22 -6.20 -8.11
N VAL A 356 17.75 -7.04 -9.03
CA VAL A 356 16.88 -8.18 -8.73
C VAL A 356 17.53 -9.45 -9.25
N ARG A 357 17.61 -10.48 -8.40
CA ARG A 357 18.12 -11.82 -8.74
C ARG A 357 17.11 -12.88 -8.36
N VAL A 358 17.25 -14.03 -9.01
CA VAL A 358 16.49 -15.25 -8.69
C VAL A 358 17.45 -16.22 -8.03
N LEU A 359 17.22 -16.51 -6.73
CA LEU A 359 18.16 -17.27 -5.92
C LEU A 359 17.57 -18.60 -5.45
N ARG A 360 18.43 -19.63 -5.39
CA ARG A 360 18.17 -20.88 -4.68
C ARG A 360 18.24 -20.67 -3.16
N GLU A 361 17.84 -21.65 -2.40
CA GLU A 361 17.88 -21.61 -0.93
C GLU A 361 19.29 -21.49 -0.35
N ASP A 362 20.30 -21.99 -1.08
CA ASP A 362 21.72 -21.87 -0.72
C ASP A 362 22.31 -20.49 -1.05
N GLY A 363 21.53 -19.59 -1.65
CA GLY A 363 21.94 -18.23 -2.05
C GLY A 363 22.64 -18.18 -3.40
N SER A 364 22.81 -19.29 -4.12
CA SER A 364 23.33 -19.30 -5.48
C SER A 364 22.27 -18.80 -6.48
N GLU A 365 22.72 -18.21 -7.61
CA GLU A 365 21.81 -17.72 -8.64
C GLU A 365 21.24 -18.88 -9.46
N CYS A 366 19.92 -18.85 -9.72
CA CYS A 366 19.24 -19.82 -10.55
C CYS A 366 19.66 -19.70 -12.02
N ALA A 367 19.64 -20.83 -12.72
CA ALA A 367 19.80 -20.86 -14.16
C ALA A 367 18.60 -20.18 -14.88
N VAL A 368 18.72 -20.00 -16.20
CA VAL A 368 17.61 -19.55 -17.05
C VAL A 368 16.45 -20.52 -16.90
N ASP A 369 15.23 -19.98 -16.73
CA ASP A 369 13.97 -20.68 -16.51
C ASP A 369 13.90 -21.56 -15.24
N GLU A 370 14.93 -21.59 -14.41
CA GLU A 370 14.90 -22.26 -13.13
C GLU A 370 14.14 -21.41 -12.10
N PRO A 371 13.11 -21.97 -11.44
CA PRO A 371 12.39 -21.26 -10.38
C PRO A 371 13.24 -21.05 -9.13
N GLY A 372 13.18 -19.86 -8.55
CA GLY A 372 13.82 -19.50 -7.28
C GLY A 372 13.19 -18.31 -6.63
N GLU A 373 13.72 -17.87 -5.48
CA GLU A 373 13.21 -16.72 -4.77
C GLU A 373 13.67 -15.42 -5.41
N LEU A 374 12.74 -14.47 -5.62
CA LEU A 374 13.08 -13.12 -6.02
C LEU A 374 13.74 -12.39 -4.86
N VAL A 375 14.97 -11.93 -5.05
CA VAL A 375 15.73 -11.15 -4.07
C VAL A 375 16.08 -9.79 -4.67
N HIS A 376 15.78 -8.71 -3.92
CA HIS A 376 15.96 -7.35 -4.37
C HIS A 376 16.94 -6.60 -3.46
N ARG A 377 17.93 -5.91 -4.03
CA ARG A 377 18.80 -4.96 -3.32
C ARG A 377 18.79 -3.58 -3.99
N GLY A 378 19.15 -2.58 -3.23
CA GLY A 378 19.26 -1.19 -3.65
C GLY A 378 18.60 -0.22 -2.67
N PRO A 379 18.60 1.07 -2.98
CA PRO A 379 18.15 2.12 -2.05
C PRO A 379 16.65 2.09 -1.75
N LEU A 380 15.86 1.27 -2.46
CA LEU A 380 14.43 1.11 -2.22
C LEU A 380 14.13 0.08 -1.11
N VAL A 381 15.12 -0.74 -0.73
CA VAL A 381 14.95 -1.78 0.32
C VAL A 381 14.70 -1.11 1.66
N ALA A 382 13.57 -1.48 2.29
CA ALA A 382 13.14 -0.93 3.58
C ALA A 382 14.14 -1.24 4.71
N LEU A 383 14.05 -0.48 5.79
CA LEU A 383 14.93 -0.65 6.95
C LEU A 383 14.61 -1.92 7.76
N GLY A 384 13.42 -2.48 7.58
CA GLY A 384 12.94 -3.67 8.27
C GLY A 384 11.49 -3.53 8.71
N TYR A 385 11.09 -4.35 9.66
CA TYR A 385 9.77 -4.29 10.29
C TYR A 385 9.84 -3.60 11.65
N TRP A 386 8.89 -2.73 11.92
CA TRP A 386 8.80 -1.97 13.15
C TRP A 386 8.69 -2.90 14.37
N ARG A 387 9.67 -2.80 15.28
CA ARG A 387 9.74 -3.61 16.52
C ARG A 387 9.65 -5.12 16.31
N ARG A 388 10.07 -5.62 15.14
CA ARG A 388 10.09 -7.05 14.80
C ARG A 388 11.50 -7.47 14.33
N PRO A 389 12.49 -7.54 15.23
CA PRO A 389 13.89 -7.83 14.85
C PRO A 389 14.07 -9.22 14.22
N GLU A 390 13.37 -10.23 14.72
CA GLU A 390 13.45 -11.60 14.20
C GLU A 390 12.87 -11.72 12.79
N GLU A 391 11.67 -11.18 12.58
CA GLU A 391 11.04 -11.14 11.25
C GLU A 391 11.85 -10.30 10.27
N THR A 392 12.46 -9.21 10.76
CA THR A 392 13.38 -8.37 9.99
C THR A 392 14.60 -9.20 9.54
N ALA A 393 15.25 -9.91 10.46
CA ALA A 393 16.40 -10.74 10.14
C ALA A 393 16.05 -11.88 9.17
N HIS A 394 14.85 -12.43 9.27
CA HIS A 394 14.37 -13.47 8.36
C HIS A 394 14.13 -12.95 6.93
N ARG A 395 13.58 -11.75 6.79
CA ARG A 395 13.16 -11.16 5.49
C ARG A 395 14.25 -10.31 4.84
N PHE A 396 15.03 -9.59 5.63
CA PHE A 396 16.09 -8.70 5.19
C PHE A 396 17.44 -9.29 5.53
N LYS A 397 18.02 -10.05 4.59
CA LYS A 397 19.28 -10.76 4.76
C LYS A 397 20.42 -10.04 4.03
N PRO A 398 21.68 -10.32 4.36
CA PRO A 398 22.80 -9.86 3.57
C PRO A 398 22.67 -10.32 2.11
N TRP A 399 23.06 -9.43 1.17
CA TRP A 399 23.24 -9.82 -0.21
C TRP A 399 24.34 -10.89 -0.31
N PRO A 400 24.13 -11.96 -1.11
CA PRO A 400 25.13 -13.03 -1.20
C PRO A 400 26.49 -12.50 -1.66
N PRO A 401 27.59 -12.74 -0.91
CA PRO A 401 28.93 -12.26 -1.30
C PRO A 401 29.40 -12.74 -2.68
N ALA A 402 29.00 -13.96 -3.05
CA ALA A 402 29.35 -14.54 -4.36
C ALA A 402 28.78 -13.76 -5.57
N LEU A 403 27.75 -12.91 -5.34
CA LEU A 403 27.15 -12.05 -6.38
C LEU A 403 27.74 -10.63 -6.39
N LEU A 404 28.69 -10.34 -5.50
CA LEU A 404 29.41 -9.07 -5.53
C LEU A 404 30.49 -9.09 -6.64
N PRO A 405 30.80 -7.94 -7.23
CA PRO A 405 31.96 -7.84 -8.11
C PRO A 405 33.25 -8.28 -7.42
N ALA A 406 34.19 -8.82 -8.17
CA ALA A 406 35.50 -9.21 -7.64
C ALA A 406 36.18 -8.02 -6.89
N GLY A 407 36.74 -8.28 -5.72
CA GLY A 407 37.33 -7.25 -4.84
C GLY A 407 36.29 -6.45 -4.06
N GLY A 408 35.05 -6.93 -3.93
CA GLY A 408 33.99 -6.28 -3.16
C GLY A 408 34.04 -6.48 -1.64
N ASP A 409 35.05 -7.17 -1.12
CA ASP A 409 35.28 -7.51 0.28
C ASP A 409 35.48 -6.31 1.23
N TRP A 410 35.82 -5.14 0.67
CA TRP A 410 35.92 -3.87 1.42
C TRP A 410 34.55 -3.26 1.79
N ARG A 411 33.46 -3.78 1.25
CA ARG A 411 32.10 -3.27 1.51
C ARG A 411 31.53 -3.87 2.79
N ALA A 412 30.85 -3.01 3.57
CA ALA A 412 29.97 -3.54 4.60
C ALA A 412 28.85 -4.39 3.95
N PRO A 413 28.38 -5.46 4.60
CA PRO A 413 27.29 -6.28 4.09
C PRO A 413 26.07 -5.42 3.72
N GLU A 414 25.69 -5.43 2.46
CA GLU A 414 24.49 -4.74 1.98
C GLU A 414 23.26 -5.60 2.25
N ARG A 415 22.22 -4.99 2.75
CA ARG A 415 20.95 -5.66 3.03
C ARG A 415 20.13 -5.79 1.76
N ALA A 416 19.55 -6.98 1.56
CA ALA A 416 18.59 -7.25 0.50
C ALA A 416 17.27 -7.77 1.10
N VAL A 417 16.15 -7.57 0.40
CA VAL A 417 14.89 -8.18 0.78
C VAL A 417 14.67 -9.46 -0.02
N TYR A 418 14.38 -10.53 0.70
CA TYR A 418 13.96 -11.82 0.17
C TYR A 418 12.45 -11.83 0.09
N SER A 419 11.91 -11.79 -1.14
CA SER A 419 10.49 -11.46 -1.36
C SER A 419 9.49 -12.51 -0.85
N GLY A 420 9.92 -13.76 -0.65
CA GLY A 420 9.03 -14.90 -0.43
C GLY A 420 8.20 -15.26 -1.66
N ASP A 421 8.46 -14.65 -2.79
CA ASP A 421 7.83 -14.94 -4.07
C ASP A 421 8.76 -15.77 -4.94
N THR A 422 8.27 -16.89 -5.47
CA THR A 422 8.99 -17.72 -6.43
C THR A 422 8.78 -17.15 -7.81
N VAL A 423 9.88 -16.94 -8.52
CA VAL A 423 9.90 -16.43 -9.90
C VAL A 423 10.87 -17.25 -10.73
N ARG A 424 10.76 -17.17 -12.06
CA ARG A 424 11.80 -17.63 -12.99
C ARG A 424 12.24 -16.48 -13.88
N ARG A 425 13.44 -16.58 -14.45
CA ARG A 425 14.01 -15.58 -15.35
C ARG A 425 14.29 -16.21 -16.71
N ASP A 426 13.81 -15.57 -17.79
CA ASP A 426 14.13 -16.01 -19.15
C ASP A 426 15.55 -15.60 -19.58
N ALA A 427 15.95 -16.04 -20.79
CA ALA A 427 17.27 -15.77 -21.35
C ALA A 427 17.52 -14.26 -21.61
N ASP A 428 16.46 -13.48 -21.81
CA ASP A 428 16.53 -12.02 -22.03
C ASP A 428 16.48 -11.23 -20.71
N GLY A 429 16.41 -11.92 -19.55
CA GLY A 429 16.41 -11.33 -18.22
C GLY A 429 15.05 -10.86 -17.71
N PHE A 430 13.95 -11.21 -18.39
CA PHE A 430 12.59 -10.92 -17.92
C PHE A 430 12.14 -11.96 -16.90
N LEU A 431 11.41 -11.47 -15.90
CA LEU A 431 10.96 -12.27 -14.76
C LEU A 431 9.48 -12.65 -14.92
N TYR A 432 9.16 -13.86 -14.47
CA TYR A 432 7.81 -14.41 -14.49
C TYR A 432 7.45 -14.92 -13.11
N PHE A 433 6.32 -14.46 -12.59
CA PHE A 433 5.82 -14.90 -11.29
C PHE A 433 5.30 -16.33 -11.37
N VAL A 434 5.77 -17.20 -10.47
CA VAL A 434 5.37 -18.60 -10.38
C VAL A 434 4.38 -18.81 -9.22
N GLY A 435 4.69 -18.26 -8.04
CA GLY A 435 3.86 -18.41 -6.85
C GLY A 435 4.44 -17.72 -5.62
N ARG A 436 3.75 -17.87 -4.48
CA ARG A 436 4.23 -17.38 -3.19
C ARG A 436 4.66 -18.52 -2.29
N ARG A 437 5.71 -18.26 -1.51
CA ARG A 437 6.11 -19.15 -0.43
C ARG A 437 5.25 -18.94 0.82
N ASP A 438 4.80 -17.71 1.05
CA ASP A 438 3.85 -17.38 2.12
C ASP A 438 2.40 -17.48 1.62
N GLU A 439 1.48 -17.75 2.52
CA GLU A 439 0.07 -18.02 2.21
C GLU A 439 -0.79 -16.76 2.09
N MET A 440 -0.19 -15.59 1.91
CA MET A 440 -0.95 -14.33 1.80
C MET A 440 -1.88 -14.32 0.60
N ILE A 441 -3.15 -14.01 0.83
CA ILE A 441 -4.17 -13.92 -0.20
C ILE A 441 -4.09 -12.54 -0.87
N LYS A 442 -3.83 -12.51 -2.18
CA LYS A 442 -3.92 -11.28 -2.98
C LYS A 442 -5.33 -11.15 -3.54
N THR A 443 -6.14 -10.29 -2.93
CA THR A 443 -7.52 -10.03 -3.35
C THR A 443 -7.76 -8.53 -3.50
N SER A 444 -8.37 -8.12 -4.60
CA SER A 444 -8.71 -6.70 -4.88
C SER A 444 -7.54 -5.73 -4.73
N GLY A 445 -6.30 -6.18 -5.00
CA GLY A 445 -5.09 -5.39 -4.81
C GLY A 445 -4.55 -5.33 -3.37
N TYR A 446 -5.26 -5.92 -2.43
CA TYR A 446 -4.84 -6.06 -1.04
C TYR A 446 -4.13 -7.39 -0.80
N ARG A 447 -3.23 -7.40 0.17
CA ARG A 447 -2.66 -8.62 0.75
C ARG A 447 -3.40 -8.88 2.05
N VAL A 448 -4.11 -9.99 2.11
CA VAL A 448 -4.92 -10.40 3.26
C VAL A 448 -4.27 -11.58 3.94
N SER A 449 -4.08 -11.48 5.25
CA SER A 449 -3.65 -12.61 6.06
C SER A 449 -4.80 -13.59 6.23
N PRO A 450 -4.64 -14.86 5.85
CA PRO A 450 -5.62 -15.89 6.20
C PRO A 450 -5.91 -15.93 7.70
N THR A 451 -4.88 -15.81 8.53
CA THR A 451 -4.98 -15.89 9.99
C THR A 451 -5.78 -14.74 10.58
N GLU A 452 -5.64 -13.52 10.04
CA GLU A 452 -6.43 -12.37 10.49
C GLU A 452 -7.94 -12.57 10.25
N VAL A 453 -8.29 -13.20 9.13
CA VAL A 453 -9.68 -13.56 8.84
C VAL A 453 -10.14 -14.72 9.74
N GLU A 454 -9.30 -15.74 9.94
CA GLU A 454 -9.57 -16.88 10.83
C GLU A 454 -9.84 -16.42 12.27
N GLU A 455 -9.07 -15.47 12.80
CA GLU A 455 -9.28 -14.91 14.15
C GLU A 455 -10.67 -14.32 14.32
N VAL A 456 -11.15 -13.57 13.33
CA VAL A 456 -12.50 -12.99 13.35
C VAL A 456 -13.57 -14.07 13.23
N LEU A 457 -13.33 -15.10 12.40
CA LEU A 457 -14.26 -16.24 12.30
C LEU A 457 -14.37 -16.99 13.64
N TYR A 458 -13.26 -17.23 14.34
CA TYR A 458 -13.27 -17.83 15.68
C TYR A 458 -13.99 -16.95 16.70
N ALA A 459 -13.78 -15.65 16.68
CA ALA A 459 -14.39 -14.71 17.62
C ALA A 459 -15.92 -14.66 17.53
N SER A 460 -16.51 -15.12 16.43
CA SER A 460 -17.97 -15.25 16.29
C SER A 460 -18.61 -16.25 17.25
N GLY A 461 -17.82 -17.22 17.76
CA GLY A 461 -18.32 -18.35 18.55
C GLY A 461 -19.05 -19.43 17.74
N LEU A 462 -19.35 -19.20 16.47
CA LEU A 462 -20.06 -20.14 15.59
C LEU A 462 -19.13 -21.21 15.00
N VAL A 463 -17.81 -21.00 15.07
CA VAL A 463 -16.80 -21.80 14.38
C VAL A 463 -15.88 -22.46 15.39
N ALA A 464 -15.76 -23.80 15.31
CA ALA A 464 -14.81 -24.59 16.09
C ALA A 464 -13.44 -24.65 15.42
N GLU A 465 -13.40 -24.76 14.08
CA GLU A 465 -12.17 -24.71 13.29
C GLU A 465 -12.41 -23.88 12.03
N ALA A 466 -11.45 -23.01 11.68
CA ALA A 466 -11.46 -22.22 10.45
C ALA A 466 -10.11 -22.37 9.74
N LEU A 467 -10.16 -22.53 8.43
CA LEU A 467 -9.00 -22.52 7.56
C LEU A 467 -9.31 -21.65 6.35
N VAL A 468 -8.64 -20.53 6.25
CA VAL A 468 -8.85 -19.54 5.20
C VAL A 468 -7.79 -19.69 4.13
N HIS A 469 -8.19 -19.72 2.86
CA HIS A 469 -7.28 -19.83 1.72
C HIS A 469 -7.78 -19.04 0.51
N ALA A 470 -6.89 -18.87 -0.46
CA ALA A 470 -7.22 -18.26 -1.74
C ALA A 470 -7.84 -19.27 -2.69
N VAL A 471 -8.88 -18.88 -3.42
CA VAL A 471 -9.34 -19.57 -4.61
C VAL A 471 -9.30 -18.62 -5.81
N PRO A 472 -8.95 -19.08 -7.02
CA PRO A 472 -8.94 -18.23 -8.20
C PRO A 472 -10.28 -17.57 -8.43
N HIS A 473 -10.27 -16.26 -8.68
CA HIS A 473 -11.48 -15.48 -8.94
C HIS A 473 -11.20 -14.46 -10.04
N GLU A 474 -12.03 -14.46 -11.07
CA GLU A 474 -11.82 -13.67 -12.28
C GLU A 474 -11.67 -12.17 -11.98
N ALA A 475 -12.58 -11.61 -11.19
CA ALA A 475 -12.59 -10.17 -10.91
C ALA A 475 -11.66 -9.71 -9.78
N LEU A 476 -11.30 -10.59 -8.85
CA LEU A 476 -10.55 -10.22 -7.63
C LEU A 476 -9.09 -10.69 -7.66
N GLY A 477 -8.69 -11.44 -8.69
CA GLY A 477 -7.46 -12.20 -8.72
C GLY A 477 -7.56 -13.46 -7.87
N SER A 478 -7.88 -13.30 -6.58
CA SER A 478 -8.28 -14.40 -5.68
C SER A 478 -9.47 -13.98 -4.84
N ALA A 479 -10.39 -14.90 -4.58
CA ALA A 479 -11.42 -14.76 -3.54
C ALA A 479 -10.94 -15.43 -2.26
N ILE A 480 -11.39 -14.90 -1.14
CA ILE A 480 -11.18 -15.50 0.18
C ILE A 480 -12.21 -16.60 0.37
N CYS A 481 -11.73 -17.83 0.55
CA CYS A 481 -12.52 -19.01 0.85
C CYS A 481 -12.21 -19.47 2.28
N ALA A 482 -13.23 -19.76 3.08
CA ALA A 482 -13.10 -20.30 4.42
C ALA A 482 -13.71 -21.70 4.49
N ALA A 483 -12.90 -22.68 4.89
CA ALA A 483 -13.37 -23.99 5.32
C ALA A 483 -13.65 -23.94 6.81
N LEU A 484 -14.84 -24.36 7.24
CA LEU A 484 -15.37 -24.12 8.58
C LEU A 484 -15.90 -25.40 9.21
N LEU A 485 -15.46 -25.71 10.40
CA LEU A 485 -16.09 -26.70 11.26
C LEU A 485 -16.98 -25.96 12.27
N ALA A 486 -18.25 -26.34 12.32
CA ALA A 486 -19.20 -25.69 13.23
C ALA A 486 -18.86 -25.92 14.70
N SER A 487 -19.05 -24.90 15.51
CA SER A 487 -19.02 -24.99 16.97
C SER A 487 -20.28 -25.71 17.49
N PRO A 488 -20.23 -26.35 18.66
CA PRO A 488 -21.44 -26.88 19.32
C PRO A 488 -22.52 -25.81 19.60
N THR A 489 -22.18 -24.54 19.58
CA THR A 489 -23.08 -23.40 19.78
C THR A 489 -23.73 -22.91 18.48
N ALA A 490 -23.32 -23.41 17.32
CA ALA A 490 -23.94 -23.10 16.04
C ALA A 490 -25.31 -23.74 15.92
N SER A 491 -26.24 -23.14 15.18
CA SER A 491 -27.60 -23.63 15.02
C SER A 491 -27.69 -24.97 14.25
N GLY A 492 -26.64 -25.31 13.52
CA GLY A 492 -26.60 -26.45 12.60
C GLY A 492 -27.36 -26.22 11.30
N GLN A 493 -27.91 -25.01 11.10
CA GLN A 493 -28.57 -24.59 9.86
C GLN A 493 -27.56 -23.75 9.04
N GLY A 494 -26.87 -24.40 8.12
CA GLY A 494 -25.73 -23.85 7.41
C GLY A 494 -25.93 -22.47 6.73
N ASP A 495 -27.16 -22.15 6.30
CA ASP A 495 -27.46 -20.85 5.67
C ASP A 495 -27.66 -19.76 6.72
N GLU A 496 -28.32 -20.05 7.86
CA GLU A 496 -28.46 -19.08 8.97
C GLU A 496 -27.12 -18.80 9.64
N ASP A 497 -26.34 -19.87 9.92
CA ASP A 497 -25.00 -19.72 10.50
C ASP A 497 -24.06 -18.93 9.56
N SER A 498 -24.17 -19.16 8.25
CA SER A 498 -23.40 -18.39 7.25
C SER A 498 -23.78 -16.92 7.22
N ALA A 499 -25.08 -16.60 7.31
CA ALA A 499 -25.56 -15.23 7.33
C ALA A 499 -25.09 -14.49 8.61
N ALA A 500 -25.21 -15.15 9.76
CA ALA A 500 -24.76 -14.62 11.06
C ALA A 500 -23.23 -14.41 11.06
N LEU A 501 -22.47 -15.39 10.56
CA LEU A 501 -21.01 -15.32 10.45
C LEU A 501 -20.55 -14.17 9.54
N LEU A 502 -21.20 -14.01 8.38
CA LEU A 502 -20.89 -12.90 7.46
C LEU A 502 -21.29 -11.55 8.05
N ALA A 503 -22.35 -11.47 8.83
CA ALA A 503 -22.72 -10.25 9.55
C ALA A 503 -21.62 -9.87 10.55
N HIS A 504 -21.16 -10.84 11.37
CA HIS A 504 -20.04 -10.65 12.29
C HIS A 504 -18.77 -10.22 11.55
N CYS A 505 -18.42 -10.87 10.43
CA CYS A 505 -17.28 -10.47 9.63
C CYS A 505 -17.40 -9.03 9.10
N ARG A 506 -18.58 -8.58 8.66
CA ARG A 506 -18.80 -7.21 8.18
C ARG A 506 -18.60 -6.16 9.28
N GLU A 507 -18.88 -6.52 10.51
CA GLU A 507 -18.67 -5.64 11.65
C GLU A 507 -17.18 -5.46 11.97
N HIS A 508 -16.38 -6.55 11.85
CA HIS A 508 -15.00 -6.60 12.34
C HIS A 508 -13.95 -6.52 11.24
N LEU A 509 -14.29 -6.84 9.98
CA LEU A 509 -13.36 -6.83 8.85
C LEU A 509 -13.72 -5.76 7.82
N PRO A 510 -12.72 -5.15 7.17
CA PRO A 510 -12.95 -4.33 5.99
C PRO A 510 -13.51 -5.19 4.83
N ALA A 511 -14.22 -4.55 3.91
CA ALA A 511 -14.93 -5.22 2.82
C ALA A 511 -14.05 -6.13 1.95
N PHE A 512 -12.77 -5.78 1.77
CA PHE A 512 -11.82 -6.56 0.98
C PHE A 512 -11.31 -7.83 1.69
N MET A 513 -11.52 -7.96 3.00
CA MET A 513 -11.17 -9.14 3.81
C MET A 513 -12.33 -10.12 3.98
N LEU A 514 -13.52 -9.77 3.53
CA LEU A 514 -14.70 -10.62 3.72
C LEU A 514 -14.59 -11.91 2.91
N PRO A 515 -14.77 -13.09 3.54
CA PRO A 515 -14.89 -14.35 2.81
C PRO A 515 -16.02 -14.28 1.78
N LYS A 516 -15.73 -14.73 0.56
CA LYS A 516 -16.71 -14.85 -0.53
C LYS A 516 -17.32 -16.23 -0.62
N ILE A 517 -16.61 -17.21 -0.08
CA ILE A 517 -17.02 -18.61 -0.09
C ILE A 517 -16.87 -19.13 1.33
N LEU A 518 -17.94 -19.70 1.87
CA LEU A 518 -17.96 -20.39 3.15
C LEU A 518 -18.29 -21.87 2.89
N ASN A 519 -17.36 -22.76 3.22
CA ASN A 519 -17.50 -24.19 3.08
C ASN A 519 -17.57 -24.83 4.47
N TRP A 520 -18.78 -25.20 4.91
CA TRP A 520 -18.98 -25.94 6.15
C TRP A 520 -18.63 -27.40 5.96
N VAL A 521 -17.78 -27.94 6.81
CA VAL A 521 -17.34 -29.34 6.79
C VAL A 521 -17.85 -30.07 8.01
N SER A 522 -18.08 -31.39 7.85
CA SER A 522 -18.57 -32.27 8.91
C SER A 522 -17.44 -32.96 9.68
N GLN A 523 -16.21 -32.90 9.20
CA GLN A 523 -15.04 -33.53 9.82
C GLN A 523 -13.99 -32.50 10.19
N PRO A 524 -13.15 -32.77 11.22
CA PRO A 524 -12.03 -31.91 11.58
C PRO A 524 -11.11 -31.61 10.40
N LEU A 525 -10.61 -30.37 10.34
CA LEU A 525 -9.68 -29.93 9.30
C LEU A 525 -8.32 -30.64 9.42
N PRO A 526 -7.60 -30.85 8.31
CA PRO A 526 -6.32 -31.57 8.34
C PRO A 526 -5.29 -30.85 9.19
N ARG A 527 -4.48 -31.64 9.92
CA ARG A 527 -3.43 -31.14 10.80
C ARG A 527 -2.08 -31.71 10.43
N SER A 528 -1.05 -30.88 10.59
CA SER A 528 0.35 -31.29 10.52
C SER A 528 0.71 -32.22 11.70
N PRO A 529 1.85 -32.93 11.64
CA PRO A 529 2.33 -33.76 12.77
C PRO A 529 2.48 -32.99 14.10
N ASN A 530 2.64 -31.67 14.03
CA ASN A 530 2.75 -30.77 15.19
C ASN A 530 1.38 -30.26 15.69
N GLY A 531 0.27 -30.81 15.19
CA GLY A 531 -1.10 -30.46 15.59
C GLY A 531 -1.67 -29.15 15.03
N LYS A 532 -0.89 -28.41 14.22
CA LYS A 532 -1.35 -27.18 13.55
C LYS A 532 -2.20 -27.55 12.33
N LEU A 533 -3.19 -26.70 11.99
CA LEU A 533 -3.95 -26.84 10.75
C LEU A 533 -3.00 -26.84 9.53
N ASP A 534 -3.19 -27.81 8.64
CA ASP A 534 -2.35 -28.01 7.45
C ASP A 534 -3.06 -27.43 6.22
N ARG A 535 -2.85 -26.13 6.02
CA ARG A 535 -3.46 -25.37 4.91
C ARG A 535 -2.99 -25.88 3.54
N GLN A 536 -1.73 -26.26 3.42
CA GLN A 536 -1.19 -26.75 2.14
C GLN A 536 -1.86 -28.07 1.75
N ARG A 537 -1.98 -29.00 2.70
CA ARG A 537 -2.69 -30.26 2.47
C ARG A 537 -4.16 -30.03 2.11
N TRP A 538 -4.84 -29.11 2.82
CA TRP A 538 -6.22 -28.74 2.49
C TRP A 538 -6.35 -28.20 1.07
N ILE A 539 -5.46 -27.27 0.67
CA ILE A 539 -5.50 -26.68 -0.67
C ILE A 539 -5.24 -27.73 -1.75
N LEU A 540 -4.32 -28.67 -1.53
CA LEU A 540 -4.04 -29.75 -2.48
C LEU A 540 -5.23 -30.69 -2.65
N GLU A 541 -5.92 -31.03 -1.57
CA GLU A 541 -7.05 -31.96 -1.57
C GLU A 541 -8.37 -31.31 -2.03
N TYR A 542 -8.60 -30.04 -1.67
CA TYR A 542 -9.90 -29.36 -1.84
C TYR A 542 -9.83 -27.95 -2.44
N GLY A 543 -8.67 -27.37 -2.66
CA GLY A 543 -8.52 -25.96 -3.03
C GLY A 543 -9.08 -25.56 -4.39
N SER A 544 -9.35 -26.52 -5.28
CA SER A 544 -10.01 -26.31 -6.57
C SER A 544 -11.55 -26.44 -6.51
N ILE A 545 -12.10 -26.89 -5.39
CA ILE A 545 -13.53 -27.18 -5.24
C ILE A 545 -14.22 -25.92 -4.73
N ARG A 546 -15.09 -25.31 -5.55
CA ARG A 546 -15.89 -24.12 -5.19
C ARG A 546 -17.02 -24.43 -4.20
N HIS A 547 -17.44 -25.69 -4.11
CA HIS A 547 -18.39 -26.22 -3.12
C HIS A 547 -17.98 -27.64 -2.76
N ILE A 548 -17.68 -27.88 -1.49
CA ILE A 548 -17.44 -29.23 -0.97
C ILE A 548 -18.83 -29.83 -0.66
N PRO A 549 -19.17 -31.00 -1.19
CA PRO A 549 -20.38 -31.70 -0.79
C PRO A 549 -20.36 -31.92 0.74
N ARG A 550 -21.49 -31.70 1.39
CA ARG A 550 -21.67 -31.90 2.84
C ARG A 550 -21.50 -33.37 3.21
#